data_fdfb59aef4c7aba4a89755dd2c03a5ad
#
_entry.id   fdfb59aef4c7aba4a89755dd2c03a5ad
#
_cell.length_a   1.000
_cell.length_b   1.000
_cell.length_c   1.000
_cell.angle_alpha   90.00
_cell.angle_beta   90.00
_cell.angle_gamma   90.00
#
_symmetry.space_group_name_H-M   'P 1'
#
loop_
_entity.id
_entity.type
_entity.pdbx_description
1 polymer ?
#
loop_
_entity_poly.entity_id
_entity_poly.type
_entity_poly.pdbx_seq_one_letter_code
_entity_poly.pdbx_strand_id
1 'polypeptide(L)'
;MLLQIIFQCQIANEKNDFKFEDIVDKASKKMIRRHPHIFGPQKEKRSIKKQKIFWEEIKKIERKEKGENASPFSQFSKFQPPIYQAVKLQKIASTLGLDFSNVEEVLMKIQEETCEVKEALQVEKSQKKKEEIGDLFFSLINLTRLLN
;
A
#
# COMPACT_ATOMS: atom_id res chain seq x y z
N MET A 1 -1.74 3.47 -20.45
CA MET A 1 -1.59 4.22 -19.19
C MET A 1 -1.30 5.70 -19.41
N LEU A 2 -0.27 6.12 -20.18
CA LEU A 2 0.03 7.54 -20.42
C LEU A 2 -1.13 8.29 -21.09
N LEU A 3 -1.74 7.72 -22.12
CA LEU A 3 -2.90 8.29 -22.82
C LEU A 3 -4.08 8.59 -21.87
N GLN A 4 -4.34 7.69 -20.90
CA GLN A 4 -5.40 7.91 -19.91
C GLN A 4 -5.09 9.10 -18.99
N ILE A 5 -3.82 9.29 -18.61
CA ILE A 5 -3.42 10.44 -17.79
C ILE A 5 -3.65 11.73 -18.57
N ILE A 6 -3.21 11.77 -19.84
CA ILE A 6 -3.40 12.97 -20.71
C ILE A 6 -4.89 13.26 -20.90
N PHE A 7 -5.70 12.22 -21.14
CA PHE A 7 -7.16 12.37 -21.31
C PHE A 7 -7.84 12.90 -20.04
N GLN A 8 -7.50 12.37 -18.86
CA GLN A 8 -8.03 12.87 -17.60
C GLN A 8 -7.59 14.31 -17.31
N CYS A 9 -6.35 14.67 -17.68
CA CYS A 9 -5.87 16.04 -17.56
C CYS A 9 -6.64 17.00 -18.48
N GLN A 10 -6.99 16.57 -19.69
CA GLN A 10 -7.79 17.36 -20.62
C GLN A 10 -9.19 17.64 -20.05
N ILE A 11 -9.85 16.61 -19.51
CA ILE A 11 -11.17 16.77 -18.84
C ILE A 11 -11.07 17.73 -17.66
N ALA A 12 -10.01 17.64 -16.84
CA ALA A 12 -9.80 18.54 -15.71
C ALA A 12 -9.53 19.97 -16.15
N ASN A 13 -8.77 20.17 -17.23
CA ASN A 13 -8.50 21.48 -17.81
C ASN A 13 -9.78 22.15 -18.36
N GLU A 14 -10.66 21.40 -18.98
CA GLU A 14 -11.98 21.89 -19.45
C GLU A 14 -12.89 22.35 -18.29
N LYS A 15 -12.71 21.75 -17.11
CA LYS A 15 -13.40 22.14 -15.87
C LYS A 15 -12.68 23.26 -15.09
N ASN A 16 -11.54 23.75 -15.58
CA ASN A 16 -10.68 24.70 -14.90
C ASN A 16 -10.13 24.23 -13.54
N ASP A 17 -10.00 22.91 -13.32
CA ASP A 17 -9.46 22.35 -12.08
C ASP A 17 -7.92 22.42 -12.06
N PHE A 18 -7.26 21.85 -13.08
CA PHE A 18 -5.80 21.84 -13.24
C PHE A 18 -5.41 21.47 -14.68
N LYS A 19 -4.14 21.78 -15.05
CA LYS A 19 -3.55 21.46 -16.33
C LYS A 19 -2.53 20.32 -16.22
N PHE A 20 -2.16 19.74 -17.36
CA PHE A 20 -1.12 18.70 -17.42
C PHE A 20 0.21 19.19 -16.85
N GLU A 21 0.57 20.45 -17.10
CA GLU A 21 1.78 21.10 -16.58
C GLU A 21 1.83 21.09 -15.05
N ASP A 22 0.70 21.31 -14.38
CA ASP A 22 0.59 21.26 -12.92
C ASP A 22 0.93 19.89 -12.35
N ILE A 23 0.52 18.81 -13.07
CA ILE A 23 0.84 17.43 -12.69
C ILE A 23 2.33 17.17 -12.87
N VAL A 24 2.91 17.57 -14.02
CA VAL A 24 4.34 17.40 -14.31
C VAL A 24 5.18 18.15 -13.28
N ASP A 25 4.82 19.40 -12.95
CA ASP A 25 5.53 20.21 -11.96
C ASP A 25 5.47 19.57 -10.56
N LYS A 26 4.27 19.16 -10.11
CA LYS A 26 4.11 18.48 -8.82
C LYS A 26 4.88 17.15 -8.77
N ALA A 27 4.86 16.37 -9.85
CA ALA A 27 5.59 15.10 -9.92
C ALA A 27 7.11 15.33 -9.89
N SER A 28 7.61 16.30 -10.65
CA SER A 28 9.03 16.67 -10.70
C SER A 28 9.54 17.16 -9.34
N LYS A 29 8.83 18.08 -8.69
CA LYS A 29 9.16 18.57 -7.35
C LYS A 29 9.19 17.44 -6.34
N LYS A 30 8.25 16.52 -6.41
CA LYS A 30 8.19 15.33 -5.55
C LYS A 30 9.38 14.39 -5.78
N MET A 31 9.78 14.17 -7.04
CA MET A 31 10.94 13.34 -7.38
C MET A 31 12.24 13.97 -6.88
N ILE A 32 12.45 15.26 -7.11
CA ILE A 32 13.63 16.00 -6.64
C ILE A 32 13.74 15.91 -5.12
N ARG A 33 12.66 16.20 -4.39
CA ARG A 33 12.63 16.16 -2.93
C ARG A 33 12.92 14.77 -2.36
N ARG A 34 12.41 13.71 -2.99
CA ARG A 34 12.60 12.33 -2.55
C ARG A 34 13.92 11.69 -2.94
N HIS A 35 14.68 12.35 -3.84
CA HIS A 35 15.97 11.87 -4.31
C HIS A 35 17.09 12.90 -4.12
N PRO A 36 17.30 13.42 -2.89
CA PRO A 36 18.34 14.44 -2.64
C PRO A 36 19.75 13.91 -2.90
N HIS A 37 19.97 12.61 -2.88
CA HIS A 37 21.22 11.96 -3.24
C HIS A 37 21.54 12.06 -4.75
N ILE A 38 20.56 12.37 -5.59
CA ILE A 38 20.72 12.58 -7.04
C ILE A 38 20.69 14.08 -7.36
N PHE A 39 19.72 14.79 -6.83
CA PHE A 39 19.41 16.17 -7.18
C PHE A 39 19.95 17.19 -6.15
N GLY A 40 20.39 16.72 -4.97
CA GLY A 40 20.93 17.59 -3.92
C GLY A 40 22.40 17.93 -4.12
N PRO A 41 22.93 18.88 -3.32
CA PRO A 41 24.32 19.34 -3.41
C PRO A 41 25.34 18.26 -2.99
N GLN A 42 24.94 17.30 -2.17
CA GLN A 42 25.78 16.18 -1.74
C GLN A 42 25.32 14.87 -2.39
N LYS A 43 26.10 14.40 -3.35
CA LYS A 43 25.87 13.11 -4.02
C LYS A 43 26.40 11.98 -3.14
N GLU A 44 25.60 11.48 -2.21
CA GLU A 44 25.95 10.30 -1.41
C GLU A 44 25.58 9.02 -2.13
N LYS A 45 26.55 8.10 -2.28
CA LYS A 45 26.28 6.71 -2.66
C LYS A 45 25.69 5.99 -1.46
N ARG A 46 24.38 5.78 -1.42
CA ARG A 46 23.70 5.01 -0.37
C ARG A 46 23.46 3.58 -0.83
N SER A 47 23.60 2.62 0.09
CA SER A 47 23.15 1.25 -0.20
C SER A 47 21.63 1.21 -0.38
N ILE A 48 21.12 0.23 -1.13
CA ILE A 48 19.68 0.08 -1.42
C ILE A 48 18.85 0.05 -0.12
N LYS A 49 19.33 -0.62 0.93
CA LYS A 49 18.67 -0.67 2.25
C LYS A 49 18.56 0.73 2.89
N LYS A 50 19.66 1.48 2.93
CA LYS A 50 19.70 2.86 3.48
C LYS A 50 18.81 3.82 2.67
N GLN A 51 18.80 3.65 1.35
CA GLN A 51 17.94 4.47 0.47
C GLN A 51 16.45 4.22 0.74
N LYS A 52 16.05 2.98 0.97
CA LYS A 52 14.66 2.61 1.29
C LYS A 52 14.20 3.20 2.63
N ILE A 53 15.05 3.12 3.67
CA ILE A 53 14.76 3.71 4.99
C ILE A 53 14.58 5.23 4.85
N PHE A 54 15.52 5.91 4.22
CA PHE A 54 15.48 7.34 4.01
C PHE A 54 14.24 7.80 3.21
N TRP A 55 13.83 7.02 2.22
CA TRP A 55 12.63 7.31 1.44
C TRP A 55 11.35 7.20 2.27
N GLU A 56 11.28 6.25 3.21
CA GLU A 56 10.17 6.14 4.14
C GLU A 56 10.15 7.30 5.15
N GLU A 57 11.32 7.77 5.60
CA GLU A 57 11.43 8.94 6.47
C GLU A 57 10.92 10.22 5.79
N ILE A 58 11.33 10.46 4.54
CA ILE A 58 10.82 11.60 3.76
C ILE A 58 9.31 11.54 3.63
N LYS A 59 8.74 10.37 3.33
CA LYS A 59 7.29 10.22 3.26
C LYS A 59 6.59 10.50 4.60
N LYS A 60 7.21 10.16 5.73
CA LYS A 60 6.68 10.49 7.06
C LYS A 60 6.66 12.00 7.29
N ILE A 61 7.72 12.70 6.91
CA ILE A 61 7.80 14.16 7.00
C ILE A 61 6.74 14.82 6.12
N GLU A 62 6.64 14.41 4.86
CA GLU A 62 5.64 14.93 3.90
C GLU A 62 4.19 14.80 4.41
N ARG A 63 3.89 13.72 5.14
CA ARG A 63 2.56 13.52 5.73
C ARG A 63 2.31 14.44 6.91
N LYS A 64 3.31 14.61 7.77
CA LYS A 64 3.21 15.55 8.89
C LYS A 64 2.97 16.98 8.41
N GLU A 65 3.67 17.40 7.35
CA GLU A 65 3.50 18.72 6.73
C GLU A 65 2.10 18.93 6.15
N LYS A 66 1.45 17.85 5.68
CA LYS A 66 0.07 17.89 5.16
C LYS A 66 -1.01 17.80 6.25
N GLY A 67 -0.64 17.72 7.52
CA GLY A 67 -1.60 17.56 8.62
C GLY A 67 -2.28 16.19 8.62
N GLU A 68 -1.75 15.22 7.85
CA GLU A 68 -2.28 13.87 7.87
C GLU A 68 -1.99 13.22 9.22
N ASN A 69 -3.03 12.66 9.86
CA ASN A 69 -2.93 12.02 11.17
C ASN A 69 -1.75 11.04 11.21
N ALA A 70 -1.04 11.02 12.34
CA ALA A 70 0.12 10.15 12.57
C ALA A 70 -0.21 8.65 12.66
N SER A 71 -1.43 8.25 12.30
CA SER A 71 -1.83 6.85 12.26
C SER A 71 -0.93 6.07 11.30
N PRO A 72 -0.40 4.91 11.70
CA PRO A 72 0.32 4.01 10.80
C PRO A 72 -0.48 3.67 9.53
N PHE A 73 -1.82 3.67 9.64
CA PHE A 73 -2.76 3.38 8.57
C PHE A 73 -3.02 4.57 7.62
N SER A 74 -2.54 5.78 7.91
CA SER A 74 -2.64 6.92 6.99
C SER A 74 -1.92 6.67 5.64
N GLN A 75 -1.05 5.67 5.60
CA GLN A 75 -0.39 5.20 4.37
C GLN A 75 -1.30 4.38 3.47
N PHE A 76 -2.49 4.01 3.95
CA PHE A 76 -3.41 3.15 3.24
C PHE A 76 -4.17 3.94 2.18
N SER A 77 -3.96 3.63 0.91
CA SER A 77 -4.69 4.25 -0.19
C SER A 77 -5.80 3.33 -0.67
N LYS A 78 -7.04 3.78 -0.58
CA LYS A 78 -8.23 3.04 -1.07
C LYS A 78 -8.24 2.84 -2.59
N PHE A 79 -7.37 3.54 -3.32
CA PHE A 79 -7.30 3.47 -4.79
C PHE A 79 -6.33 2.40 -5.31
N GLN A 80 -5.65 1.66 -4.44
CA GLN A 80 -4.78 0.56 -4.84
C GLN A 80 -5.59 -0.73 -5.04
N PRO A 81 -5.13 -1.65 -5.92
CA PRO A 81 -5.74 -2.97 -6.04
C PRO A 81 -5.79 -3.70 -4.69
N PRO A 82 -6.86 -4.48 -4.39
CA PRO A 82 -7.07 -5.10 -3.07
C PRO A 82 -5.89 -5.92 -2.56
N ILE A 83 -5.22 -6.69 -3.42
CA ILE A 83 -4.05 -7.49 -3.03
C ILE A 83 -2.91 -6.59 -2.53
N TYR A 84 -2.63 -5.46 -3.20
CA TYR A 84 -1.62 -4.50 -2.74
C TYR A 84 -2.01 -3.84 -1.42
N GLN A 85 -3.31 -3.59 -1.24
CA GLN A 85 -3.83 -3.08 0.02
C GLN A 85 -3.59 -4.09 1.15
N ALA A 86 -3.91 -5.37 0.94
CA ALA A 86 -3.70 -6.44 1.92
C ALA A 86 -2.23 -6.58 2.30
N VAL A 87 -1.32 -6.70 1.32
CA VAL A 87 0.13 -6.77 1.58
C VAL A 87 0.62 -5.56 2.38
N LYS A 88 0.14 -4.36 2.05
CA LYS A 88 0.55 -3.14 2.74
C LYS A 88 0.02 -3.09 4.16
N LEU A 89 -1.23 -3.51 4.38
CA LEU A 89 -1.84 -3.60 5.70
C LEU A 89 -1.07 -4.57 6.60
N GLN A 90 -0.76 -5.75 6.11
CA GLN A 90 0.02 -6.76 6.82
C GLN A 90 1.43 -6.26 7.17
N LYS A 91 2.10 -5.56 6.24
CA LYS A 91 3.41 -4.93 6.54
C LYS A 91 3.32 -3.87 7.63
N ILE A 92 2.25 -3.09 7.67
CA ILE A 92 2.03 -2.12 8.75
C ILE A 92 1.78 -2.85 10.07
N ALA A 93 0.92 -3.87 10.08
CA ALA A 93 0.64 -4.68 11.26
C ALA A 93 1.93 -5.32 11.82
N SER A 94 2.77 -5.88 10.95
CA SER A 94 4.09 -6.42 11.31
C SER A 94 4.98 -5.38 12.02
N THR A 95 5.00 -4.12 11.56
CA THR A 95 5.78 -3.05 12.23
C THR A 95 5.25 -2.68 13.61
N LEU A 96 4.02 -3.06 13.92
CA LEU A 96 3.37 -2.84 15.22
C LEU A 96 3.47 -4.07 16.14
N GLY A 97 4.17 -5.10 15.72
CA GLY A 97 4.29 -6.37 16.46
C GLY A 97 3.06 -7.28 16.32
N LEU A 98 2.16 -6.97 15.40
CA LEU A 98 0.97 -7.77 15.07
C LEU A 98 1.27 -8.62 13.83
N ASP A 99 2.11 -9.63 14.00
CA ASP A 99 2.48 -10.55 12.93
C ASP A 99 2.56 -11.99 13.46
N PHE A 100 2.46 -12.94 12.54
CA PHE A 100 2.71 -14.35 12.87
C PHE A 100 4.21 -14.58 13.10
N SER A 101 4.53 -15.44 14.06
CA SER A 101 5.92 -15.71 14.45
C SER A 101 6.64 -16.59 13.43
N ASN A 102 5.92 -17.43 12.71
CA ASN A 102 6.46 -18.37 11.74
C ASN A 102 5.44 -18.75 10.66
N VAL A 103 5.89 -19.50 9.67
CA VAL A 103 5.07 -19.96 8.53
C VAL A 103 4.02 -20.96 8.97
N GLU A 104 4.31 -21.79 9.97
CA GLU A 104 3.43 -22.83 10.50
C GLU A 104 2.16 -22.22 11.09
N GLU A 105 2.26 -21.13 11.83
CA GLU A 105 1.10 -20.40 12.36
C GLU A 105 0.20 -19.87 11.24
N VAL A 106 0.77 -19.38 10.15
CA VAL A 106 -0.01 -18.93 8.99
C VAL A 106 -0.71 -20.10 8.29
N LEU A 107 -0.03 -21.25 8.19
CA LEU A 107 -0.65 -22.46 7.61
C LEU A 107 -1.80 -22.96 8.46
N MET A 108 -1.67 -22.93 9.79
CA MET A 108 -2.79 -23.25 10.70
C MET A 108 -3.97 -22.29 10.49
N LYS A 109 -3.69 -20.98 10.35
CA LYS A 109 -4.74 -20.00 10.07
C LYS A 109 -5.44 -20.24 8.73
N ILE A 110 -4.70 -20.61 7.68
CA ILE A 110 -5.29 -20.99 6.38
C ILE A 110 -6.21 -22.22 6.51
N GLN A 111 -5.84 -23.20 7.33
CA GLN A 111 -6.69 -24.36 7.59
C GLN A 111 -7.99 -23.98 8.33
N GLU A 112 -7.87 -23.11 9.34
CA GLU A 112 -9.00 -22.51 10.06
C GLU A 112 -9.95 -21.82 9.10
N GLU A 113 -9.47 -20.85 8.32
CA GLU A 113 -10.28 -20.11 7.33
C GLU A 113 -10.93 -21.03 6.28
N THR A 114 -10.22 -22.10 5.90
CA THR A 114 -10.77 -23.11 4.98
C THR A 114 -11.96 -23.85 5.61
N CYS A 115 -11.92 -24.12 6.91
CA CYS A 115 -13.04 -24.73 7.64
C CYS A 115 -14.22 -23.74 7.75
N GLU A 116 -13.95 -22.46 8.05
CA GLU A 116 -14.97 -21.43 8.14
C GLU A 116 -15.69 -21.20 6.81
N VAL A 117 -14.94 -21.22 5.68
CA VAL A 117 -15.54 -21.21 4.33
C VAL A 117 -16.47 -22.41 4.13
N LYS A 118 -16.05 -23.64 4.54
CA LYS A 118 -16.91 -24.84 4.43
C LYS A 118 -18.19 -24.71 5.25
N GLU A 119 -18.09 -24.19 6.47
CA GLU A 119 -19.25 -23.94 7.33
C GLU A 119 -20.17 -22.87 6.73
N ALA A 120 -19.60 -21.77 6.24
CA ALA A 120 -20.35 -20.70 5.59
C ALA A 120 -21.11 -21.16 4.34
N LEU A 121 -20.59 -22.16 3.61
CA LEU A 121 -21.27 -22.74 2.46
C LEU A 121 -22.56 -23.48 2.84
N GLN A 122 -22.68 -23.96 4.08
CA GLN A 122 -23.90 -24.61 4.60
C GLN A 122 -25.00 -23.60 4.99
N VAL A 123 -24.64 -22.30 5.10
CA VAL A 123 -25.56 -21.24 5.50
C VAL A 123 -26.00 -20.45 4.27
N GLU A 124 -27.28 -20.08 4.18
CA GLU A 124 -27.81 -19.35 3.02
C GLU A 124 -27.31 -17.89 2.90
N LYS A 125 -26.77 -17.30 3.96
CA LYS A 125 -26.32 -15.89 3.98
C LYS A 125 -25.12 -15.66 3.06
N SER A 126 -25.38 -15.08 1.91
CA SER A 126 -24.35 -14.72 0.90
C SER A 126 -23.23 -13.82 1.44
N GLN A 127 -23.54 -12.95 2.39
CA GLN A 127 -22.56 -12.02 2.97
C GLN A 127 -21.48 -12.76 3.77
N LYS A 128 -21.88 -13.71 4.63
CA LYS A 128 -20.92 -14.51 5.41
C LYS A 128 -19.96 -15.29 4.51
N LYS A 129 -20.45 -15.87 3.41
CA LYS A 129 -19.61 -16.58 2.43
C LYS A 129 -18.53 -15.68 1.83
N LYS A 130 -18.85 -14.42 1.55
CA LYS A 130 -17.89 -13.46 0.99
C LYS A 130 -16.83 -13.04 2.02
N GLU A 131 -17.21 -12.91 3.27
CA GLU A 131 -16.32 -12.56 4.38
C GLU A 131 -15.29 -13.67 4.58
N GLU A 132 -15.72 -14.92 4.78
CA GLU A 132 -14.81 -16.05 5.00
C GLU A 132 -13.87 -16.31 3.81
N ILE A 133 -14.37 -16.16 2.57
CA ILE A 133 -13.52 -16.23 1.38
C ILE A 133 -12.49 -15.08 1.39
N GLY A 134 -12.86 -13.88 1.81
CA GLY A 134 -11.96 -12.75 1.95
C GLY A 134 -10.86 -13.01 2.96
N ASP A 135 -11.18 -13.59 4.11
CA ASP A 135 -10.25 -13.90 5.19
C ASP A 135 -9.28 -15.02 4.78
N LEU A 136 -9.75 -16.04 4.05
CA LEU A 136 -8.89 -17.05 3.44
C LEU A 136 -7.90 -16.42 2.44
N PHE A 137 -8.35 -15.52 1.57
CA PHE A 137 -7.47 -14.80 0.66
C PHE A 137 -6.45 -13.95 1.41
N PHE A 138 -6.86 -13.28 2.48
CA PHE A 138 -5.98 -12.46 3.29
C PHE A 138 -4.87 -13.29 3.96
N SER A 139 -5.20 -14.48 4.44
CA SER A 139 -4.25 -15.44 5.03
C SER A 139 -3.28 -16.00 3.99
N LEU A 140 -3.74 -16.30 2.77
CA LEU A 140 -2.89 -16.72 1.65
C LEU A 140 -1.91 -15.62 1.22
N ILE A 141 -2.36 -14.37 1.19
CA ILE A 141 -1.48 -13.21 0.89
C ILE A 141 -0.42 -13.07 1.99
N ASN A 142 -0.77 -13.32 3.25
CA ASN A 142 0.18 -13.27 4.36
C ASN A 142 1.27 -14.34 4.22
N LEU A 143 0.91 -15.56 3.85
CA LEU A 143 1.86 -16.62 3.55
C LEU A 143 2.86 -16.19 2.47
N THR A 144 2.38 -15.64 1.36
CA THR A 144 3.26 -15.17 0.28
C THR A 144 4.18 -14.04 0.74
N ARG A 145 3.72 -13.17 1.64
CA ARG A 145 4.52 -12.08 2.21
C ARG A 145 5.64 -12.60 3.09
N LEU A 146 5.41 -13.64 3.88
CA LEU A 146 6.43 -14.22 4.78
C LEU A 146 7.49 -15.02 4.02
N LEU A 147 7.14 -15.60 2.87
CA LEU A 147 8.05 -16.40 2.05
C LEU A 147 8.94 -15.55 1.12
N ASN A 148 8.70 -14.22 0.98
CA ASN A 148 9.47 -13.26 0.17
C ASN A 148 10.22 -12.25 1.04
#